data_fefc907303b1efaa272bae350d3a9bcd
#
_entry.id   fefc907303b1efaa272bae350d3a9bcd
#
_cell.length_a   1.000
_cell.length_b   1.000
_cell.length_c   1.000
_cell.angle_alpha   90.00
_cell.angle_beta   90.00
_cell.angle_gamma   90.00
#
_symmetry.space_group_name_H-M   'P 1'
#
loop_
_entity.id
_entity.type
_entity.pdbx_description
1 polymer ?
#
loop_
_entity_poly.entity_id
_entity_poly.type
_entity_poly.pdbx_seq_one_letter_code
_entity_poly.pdbx_strand_id
1 'polypeptide(L)'
;MRLDWIELQSFRSYPHLEFRPDPGTNLLVGENGAGKTNLLEAIGYLSALRSFRKAPDAALISIDAAEAVVRGAVAGPVSEHTVEVLLSRDQRRRVLLDGKRPARNADVRRRLRCVTFLPDDLELVKGSAGQRRELLDDLAAQLRPAAAADQSEFDRALRQRNALLRADGPMADVVSLASFEESIASTGARVVEHRLKTSAALTPFLQAAYLRLGPNTVQWDYTSSWAGSAESEEDLAARLSEALTASRRRDMERRLTTTGPQRDQPGLFLDDRDSRTHASQGEQRSLVLSLRLAAFDLLADAFDDAPILLLDDVFSELDPGRAEAVVDRLPRAQAFLTSARRNDVHSISGVYWDVDSAGKVVLA
;
A
#
# COMPACT_ATOMS: atom_id res chain seq x y z
N MET A 1 14.67 10.78 -2.85
CA MET A 1 14.81 9.63 -1.92
C MET A 1 15.37 8.46 -2.67
N ARG A 2 16.31 7.70 -2.08
CA ARG A 2 16.90 6.53 -2.75
C ARG A 2 17.34 5.46 -1.74
N LEU A 3 17.39 4.23 -2.21
CA LEU A 3 17.99 3.08 -1.54
C LEU A 3 19.44 2.96 -2.04
N ASP A 4 20.41 3.10 -1.14
CA ASP A 4 21.83 3.01 -1.50
C ASP A 4 22.33 1.56 -1.51
N TRP A 5 21.82 0.73 -0.63
CA TRP A 5 22.04 -0.72 -0.63
C TRP A 5 20.93 -1.45 0.12
N ILE A 6 20.79 -2.73 -0.16
CA ILE A 6 19.94 -3.66 0.55
C ILE A 6 20.65 -4.99 0.77
N GLU A 7 20.46 -5.58 1.94
CA GLU A 7 20.91 -6.91 2.30
C GLU A 7 19.72 -7.75 2.73
N LEU A 8 19.67 -8.96 2.23
CA LEU A 8 18.66 -9.97 2.54
C LEU A 8 19.37 -11.21 3.12
N GLN A 9 18.81 -11.77 4.20
CA GLN A 9 19.21 -13.07 4.73
C GLN A 9 17.94 -13.90 4.93
N SER A 10 17.92 -15.09 4.34
CA SER A 10 16.82 -16.06 4.44
C SER A 10 15.43 -15.44 4.12
N PHE A 11 15.37 -14.50 3.17
CA PHE A 11 14.14 -13.83 2.77
C PHE A 11 13.62 -14.41 1.45
N ARG A 12 12.43 -15.01 1.45
CA ARG A 12 11.82 -15.63 0.28
C ARG A 12 12.77 -16.63 -0.38
N SER A 13 13.15 -16.38 -1.65
CA SER A 13 14.09 -17.18 -2.44
C SER A 13 15.55 -16.79 -2.24
N TYR A 14 15.84 -15.78 -1.41
CA TYR A 14 17.19 -15.30 -1.17
C TYR A 14 17.77 -15.86 0.12
N PRO A 15 18.68 -16.86 0.07
CA PRO A 15 19.43 -17.30 1.25
C PRO A 15 20.30 -16.16 1.78
N HIS A 16 20.99 -15.47 0.88
CA HIS A 16 21.76 -14.27 1.13
C HIS A 16 21.87 -13.44 -0.15
N LEU A 17 21.69 -12.12 -0.03
CA LEU A 17 21.89 -11.15 -1.10
C LEU A 17 22.43 -9.86 -0.53
N GLU A 18 23.50 -9.34 -1.11
CA GLU A 18 23.92 -7.94 -0.99
C GLU A 18 23.73 -7.27 -2.35
N PHE A 19 22.97 -6.18 -2.41
CA PHE A 19 22.67 -5.48 -3.64
C PHE A 19 22.84 -3.99 -3.46
N ARG A 20 23.57 -3.37 -4.38
CA ARG A 20 23.77 -1.91 -4.47
C ARG A 20 23.17 -1.42 -5.79
N PRO A 21 21.95 -0.89 -5.77
CA PRO A 21 21.29 -0.40 -6.96
C PRO A 21 21.92 0.90 -7.46
N ASP A 22 21.68 1.19 -8.74
CA ASP A 22 21.94 2.52 -9.30
C ASP A 22 20.96 3.55 -8.71
N PRO A 23 21.36 4.80 -8.51
CA PRO A 23 20.48 5.85 -8.01
C PRO A 23 19.32 6.21 -8.96
N GLY A 24 19.39 5.83 -10.23
CA GLY A 24 18.35 6.01 -11.25
C GLY A 24 17.49 4.77 -11.45
N THR A 25 17.33 4.38 -12.70
CA THR A 25 16.48 3.24 -13.10
C THR A 25 17.26 1.93 -13.09
N ASN A 26 16.76 0.95 -12.36
CA ASN A 26 17.28 -0.41 -12.24
C ASN A 26 16.33 -1.39 -12.92
N LEU A 27 16.81 -2.10 -13.95
CA LEU A 27 16.05 -3.07 -14.70
C LEU A 27 16.50 -4.49 -14.29
N LEU A 28 15.66 -5.18 -13.53
CA LEU A 28 15.90 -6.55 -13.04
C LEU A 28 15.32 -7.53 -14.07
N VAL A 29 16.19 -8.20 -14.82
CA VAL A 29 15.80 -9.12 -15.88
C VAL A 29 16.16 -10.55 -15.49
N GLY A 30 15.30 -11.51 -15.81
CA GLY A 30 15.52 -12.93 -15.53
C GLY A 30 14.26 -13.74 -15.72
N GLU A 31 14.37 -15.04 -15.72
CA GLU A 31 13.24 -15.95 -15.89
C GLU A 31 12.16 -15.78 -14.81
N ASN A 32 10.95 -16.26 -15.11
CA ASN A 32 9.88 -16.29 -14.12
C ASN A 32 10.29 -17.21 -12.95
N GLY A 33 10.07 -16.73 -11.72
CA GLY A 33 10.51 -17.46 -10.53
C GLY A 33 11.95 -17.18 -10.07
N ALA A 34 12.76 -16.42 -10.82
CA ALA A 34 14.14 -16.08 -10.45
C ALA A 34 14.28 -15.22 -9.18
N GLY A 35 13.17 -14.67 -8.65
CA GLY A 35 13.22 -13.88 -7.42
C GLY A 35 13.07 -12.38 -7.60
N LYS A 36 12.92 -11.87 -8.82
CA LYS A 36 12.77 -10.41 -9.13
C LYS A 36 11.71 -9.73 -8.25
N THR A 37 10.50 -10.27 -8.26
CA THR A 37 9.39 -9.79 -7.40
C THR A 37 9.73 -9.86 -5.91
N ASN A 38 10.48 -10.88 -5.47
CA ASN A 38 10.88 -11.02 -4.07
C ASN A 38 11.86 -9.91 -3.65
N LEU A 39 12.73 -9.45 -4.54
CA LEU A 39 13.61 -8.30 -4.28
C LEU A 39 12.80 -7.01 -4.20
N LEU A 40 11.85 -6.78 -5.12
CA LEU A 40 10.93 -5.64 -5.03
C LEU A 40 10.13 -5.69 -3.72
N GLU A 41 9.66 -6.88 -3.34
CA GLU A 41 8.93 -7.09 -2.09
C GLU A 41 9.77 -6.72 -0.85
N ALA A 42 11.05 -7.06 -0.85
CA ALA A 42 11.96 -6.68 0.23
C ALA A 42 12.15 -5.15 0.31
N ILE A 43 12.33 -4.47 -0.83
CA ILE A 43 12.45 -3.00 -0.88
C ILE A 43 11.15 -2.35 -0.37
N GLY A 44 10.00 -2.78 -0.88
CA GLY A 44 8.69 -2.30 -0.44
C GLY A 44 8.41 -2.60 1.03
N TYR A 45 8.92 -3.71 1.55
CA TYR A 45 8.79 -4.09 2.96
C TYR A 45 9.54 -3.13 3.89
N LEU A 46 10.73 -2.66 3.52
CA LEU A 46 11.44 -1.62 4.28
C LEU A 46 10.63 -0.31 4.39
N SER A 47 9.86 0.03 3.36
CA SER A 47 8.99 1.21 3.35
C SER A 47 7.72 1.03 4.18
N ALA A 48 6.95 -0.02 3.89
CA ALA A 48 5.61 -0.21 4.44
C ALA A 48 5.57 -1.04 5.72
N LEU A 49 6.66 -1.75 6.06
CA LEU A 49 6.75 -2.76 7.12
C LEU A 49 5.68 -3.86 6.96
N ARG A 50 5.33 -4.18 5.73
CA ARG A 50 4.41 -5.24 5.34
C ARG A 50 4.62 -5.64 3.88
N SER A 51 4.27 -6.86 3.55
CA SER A 51 4.28 -7.34 2.16
C SER A 51 3.20 -6.62 1.33
N PHE A 52 3.56 -6.10 0.16
CA PHE A 52 2.58 -5.58 -0.80
C PHE A 52 1.74 -6.72 -1.43
N ARG A 53 2.23 -7.97 -1.36
CA ARG A 53 1.50 -9.19 -1.77
C ARG A 53 0.59 -9.73 -0.68
N LYS A 54 0.42 -9.00 0.44
CA LYS A 54 -0.40 -9.38 1.61
C LYS A 54 0.01 -10.69 2.28
N ALA A 55 1.25 -11.12 2.06
CA ALA A 55 1.79 -12.30 2.72
C ALA A 55 2.04 -12.01 4.21
N PRO A 56 1.73 -12.94 5.11
CA PRO A 56 2.09 -12.82 6.51
C PRO A 56 3.61 -12.88 6.67
N ASP A 57 4.15 -12.23 7.71
CA ASP A 57 5.60 -12.15 7.96
C ASP A 57 6.29 -13.53 7.93
N ALA A 58 5.65 -14.56 8.48
CA ALA A 58 6.18 -15.93 8.47
C ALA A 58 6.35 -16.52 7.05
N ALA A 59 5.55 -16.09 6.07
CA ALA A 59 5.66 -16.53 4.69
C ALA A 59 6.77 -15.82 3.90
N LEU A 60 7.37 -14.77 4.46
CA LEU A 60 8.52 -14.06 3.90
C LEU A 60 9.84 -14.74 4.25
N ILE A 61 9.85 -15.58 5.29
CA ILE A 61 11.01 -16.32 5.75
C ILE A 61 11.21 -17.54 4.85
N SER A 62 12.45 -17.79 4.41
CA SER A 62 12.80 -18.99 3.63
C SER A 62 12.35 -20.27 4.33
N ILE A 63 12.00 -21.31 3.57
CA ILE A 63 11.33 -22.53 4.08
C ILE A 63 12.16 -23.18 5.22
N ASP A 64 13.46 -23.27 5.06
CA ASP A 64 14.37 -23.97 5.98
C ASP A 64 14.96 -23.04 7.07
N ALA A 65 14.44 -21.80 7.19
CA ALA A 65 14.93 -20.82 8.16
C ALA A 65 13.88 -20.52 9.25
N ALA A 66 14.35 -20.21 10.44
CA ALA A 66 13.53 -19.74 11.55
C ALA A 66 13.30 -18.21 11.51
N GLU A 67 14.25 -17.51 10.90
CA GLU A 67 14.28 -16.05 10.86
C GLU A 67 14.74 -15.55 9.50
N ALA A 68 14.39 -14.30 9.17
CA ALA A 68 14.89 -13.59 8.01
C ALA A 68 15.26 -12.16 8.38
N VAL A 69 16.24 -11.60 7.69
CA VAL A 69 16.65 -10.20 7.84
C VAL A 69 16.49 -9.47 6.52
N VAL A 70 15.89 -8.29 6.58
CA VAL A 70 15.87 -7.31 5.51
C VAL A 70 16.47 -6.02 6.05
N ARG A 71 17.62 -5.61 5.52
CA ARG A 71 18.35 -4.43 5.98
C ARG A 71 18.75 -3.57 4.78
N GLY A 72 18.65 -2.24 4.90
CA GLY A 72 19.09 -1.36 3.83
C GLY A 72 19.37 0.06 4.31
N ALA A 73 20.20 0.78 3.55
CA ALA A 73 20.47 2.19 3.74
C ALA A 73 19.61 3.01 2.78
N VAL A 74 18.95 4.00 3.33
CA VAL A 74 18.05 4.91 2.61
C VAL A 74 18.59 6.33 2.74
N ALA A 75 18.89 6.96 1.62
CA ALA A 75 19.30 8.35 1.56
C ALA A 75 18.09 9.25 1.19
N GLY A 76 17.82 10.20 2.06
CA GLY A 76 16.92 11.32 1.81
C GLY A 76 17.69 12.59 1.44
N PRO A 77 17.01 13.72 1.22
CA PRO A 77 17.65 14.98 0.86
C PRO A 77 18.65 15.52 1.90
N VAL A 78 18.46 15.17 3.17
CA VAL A 78 19.22 15.75 4.31
C VAL A 78 20.03 14.71 5.08
N SER A 79 19.65 13.44 5.06
CA SER A 79 20.26 12.40 5.92
C SER A 79 20.15 11.02 5.29
N GLU A 80 21.11 10.16 5.66
CA GLU A 80 21.09 8.73 5.39
C GLU A 80 20.65 7.99 6.64
N HIS A 81 19.85 6.95 6.46
CA HIS A 81 19.33 6.12 7.55
C HIS A 81 19.45 4.64 7.21
N THR A 82 19.76 3.82 8.20
CA THR A 82 19.71 2.37 8.08
C THR A 82 18.41 1.84 8.68
N VAL A 83 17.65 1.11 7.90
CA VAL A 83 16.47 0.37 8.36
C VAL A 83 16.80 -1.12 8.37
N GLU A 84 16.51 -1.79 9.49
CA GLU A 84 16.67 -3.24 9.62
C GLU A 84 15.38 -3.85 10.17
N VAL A 85 14.93 -4.93 9.55
CA VAL A 85 13.80 -5.72 10.01
C VAL A 85 14.22 -7.17 10.17
N LEU A 86 14.08 -7.68 11.39
CA LEU A 86 14.20 -9.09 11.71
C LEU A 86 12.82 -9.71 11.78
N LEU A 87 12.55 -10.68 10.93
CA LEU A 87 11.35 -11.51 10.92
C LEU A 87 11.63 -12.83 11.61
N SER A 88 10.69 -13.32 12.42
CA SER A 88 10.81 -14.61 13.10
C SER A 88 9.47 -15.36 13.03
N ARG A 89 9.55 -16.71 12.94
CA ARG A 89 8.34 -17.56 12.96
C ARG A 89 7.71 -17.62 14.35
N ASP A 90 8.53 -17.50 15.39
CA ASP A 90 8.14 -17.73 16.78
C ASP A 90 7.99 -16.43 17.58
N GLN A 91 8.57 -15.33 17.09
CA GLN A 91 8.59 -14.06 17.80
C GLN A 91 7.96 -12.94 16.97
N ARG A 92 7.60 -11.85 17.65
CA ARG A 92 7.19 -10.62 16.96
C ARG A 92 8.40 -10.04 16.24
N ARG A 93 8.17 -9.59 14.99
CA ARG A 93 9.20 -8.90 14.22
C ARG A 93 9.85 -7.78 15.04
N ARG A 94 11.14 -7.58 14.83
CA ARG A 94 11.91 -6.48 15.40
C ARG A 94 12.31 -5.52 14.28
N VAL A 95 12.13 -4.24 14.53
CA VAL A 95 12.50 -3.17 13.59
C VAL A 95 13.52 -2.28 14.27
N LEU A 96 14.59 -1.95 13.57
CA LEU A 96 15.62 -1.00 14.00
C LEU A 96 15.73 0.13 12.97
N LEU A 97 15.94 1.32 13.47
CA LEU A 97 16.28 2.52 12.70
C LEU A 97 17.59 3.06 13.27
N ASP A 98 18.64 3.12 12.44
CA ASP A 98 20.00 3.50 12.85
C ASP A 98 20.51 2.68 14.05
N GLY A 99 20.25 1.35 14.01
CA GLY A 99 20.65 0.40 15.05
C GLY A 99 19.82 0.48 16.35
N LYS A 100 18.82 1.36 16.43
CA LYS A 100 17.99 1.54 17.63
C LYS A 100 16.53 1.20 17.34
N ARG A 101 15.82 0.71 18.36
CA ARG A 101 14.39 0.49 18.24
C ARG A 101 13.66 1.84 18.09
N PRO A 102 12.91 2.08 16.99
CA PRO A 102 12.19 3.32 16.81
C PRO A 102 11.07 3.44 17.86
N ALA A 103 10.74 4.68 18.23
CA ALA A 103 9.62 4.94 19.14
C ALA A 103 8.28 4.53 18.50
N ARG A 104 8.16 4.73 17.19
CA ARG A 104 6.98 4.38 16.41
C ARG A 104 7.39 3.82 15.04
N ASN A 105 6.64 2.87 14.50
CA ASN A 105 6.84 2.38 13.12
C ASN A 105 6.69 3.50 12.06
N ALA A 106 5.94 4.53 12.36
CA ALA A 106 5.80 5.71 11.52
C ALA A 106 7.15 6.44 11.29
N ASP A 107 8.09 6.35 12.24
CA ASP A 107 9.42 6.97 12.09
C ASP A 107 10.23 6.30 10.99
N VAL A 108 10.07 4.98 10.81
CA VAL A 108 10.68 4.21 9.71
C VAL A 108 10.02 4.58 8.38
N ARG A 109 8.69 4.58 8.32
CA ARG A 109 7.92 4.87 7.10
C ARG A 109 8.20 6.27 6.52
N ARG A 110 8.61 7.22 7.36
CA ARG A 110 9.03 8.56 6.90
C ARG A 110 10.36 8.55 6.14
N ARG A 111 11.19 7.53 6.34
CA ARG A 111 12.54 7.46 5.78
C ARG A 111 12.58 6.84 4.40
N LEU A 112 11.59 6.02 4.07
CA LEU A 112 11.46 5.39 2.77
C LEU A 112 10.00 5.39 2.33
N ARG A 113 9.72 5.98 1.18
CA ARG A 113 8.41 5.97 0.53
C ARG A 113 8.53 5.23 -0.78
N CYS A 114 7.57 4.35 -1.04
CA CYS A 114 7.50 3.61 -2.29
C CYS A 114 6.10 3.70 -2.89
N VAL A 115 6.05 3.76 -4.21
CA VAL A 115 4.83 3.50 -4.98
C VAL A 115 5.06 2.23 -5.78
N THR A 116 4.17 1.26 -5.58
CA THR A 116 4.28 -0.05 -6.21
C THR A 116 3.22 -0.21 -7.28
N PHE A 117 3.64 -0.69 -8.44
CA PHE A 117 2.77 -1.11 -9.55
C PHE A 117 2.84 -2.63 -9.66
N LEU A 118 1.71 -3.29 -9.61
CA LEU A 118 1.60 -4.75 -9.62
C LEU A 118 0.68 -5.23 -10.74
N PRO A 119 0.89 -6.43 -11.28
CA PRO A 119 -0.06 -7.02 -12.24
C PRO A 119 -1.49 -7.10 -11.71
N ASP A 120 -1.65 -7.40 -10.42
CA ASP A 120 -2.95 -7.51 -9.75
C ASP A 120 -3.64 -6.16 -9.45
N ASP A 121 -3.02 -5.04 -9.82
CA ASP A 121 -3.60 -3.70 -9.57
C ASP A 121 -4.92 -3.44 -10.30
N LEU A 122 -5.27 -4.22 -11.31
CA LEU A 122 -6.60 -4.21 -11.94
C LEU A 122 -7.74 -4.42 -10.93
N GLU A 123 -7.48 -5.09 -9.83
CA GLU A 123 -8.41 -5.27 -8.73
C GLU A 123 -8.76 -3.95 -8.02
N LEU A 124 -7.99 -2.89 -8.16
CA LEU A 124 -8.37 -1.55 -7.68
C LEU A 124 -9.63 -1.03 -8.37
N VAL A 125 -9.83 -1.39 -9.63
CA VAL A 125 -11.02 -1.02 -10.41
C VAL A 125 -12.08 -2.11 -10.38
N LYS A 126 -11.72 -3.35 -10.70
CA LYS A 126 -12.66 -4.50 -10.80
C LYS A 126 -13.07 -5.06 -9.46
N GLY A 127 -12.18 -5.02 -8.49
CA GLY A 127 -12.33 -5.66 -7.20
C GLY A 127 -13.27 -4.94 -6.23
N SER A 128 -13.26 -5.42 -5.01
CA SER A 128 -14.05 -4.86 -3.94
C SER A 128 -13.51 -3.49 -3.48
N ALA A 129 -14.37 -2.70 -2.84
CA ALA A 129 -13.95 -1.45 -2.21
C ALA A 129 -12.82 -1.61 -1.16
N GLY A 130 -12.58 -2.85 -0.70
CA GLY A 130 -11.49 -3.15 0.24
C GLY A 130 -10.13 -2.73 -0.28
N GLN A 131 -9.82 -2.99 -1.55
CA GLN A 131 -8.54 -2.62 -2.15
C GLN A 131 -8.39 -1.10 -2.32
N ARG A 132 -9.49 -0.41 -2.64
CA ARG A 132 -9.49 1.05 -2.72
C ARG A 132 -9.34 1.71 -1.36
N ARG A 133 -9.95 1.14 -0.29
CA ARG A 133 -9.69 1.60 1.09
C ARG A 133 -8.23 1.40 1.46
N GLU A 134 -7.65 0.25 1.14
CA GLU A 134 -6.25 -0.05 1.40
C GLU A 134 -5.30 0.94 0.69
N LEU A 135 -5.58 1.29 -0.56
CA LEU A 135 -4.82 2.33 -1.28
C LEU A 135 -4.87 3.68 -0.54
N LEU A 136 -6.05 4.11 -0.09
CA LEU A 136 -6.19 5.35 0.68
C LEU A 136 -5.47 5.28 2.02
N ASP A 137 -5.58 4.16 2.74
CA ASP A 137 -4.93 3.95 4.03
C ASP A 137 -3.40 3.96 3.89
N ASP A 138 -2.86 3.37 2.81
CA ASP A 138 -1.44 3.38 2.52
C ASP A 138 -0.92 4.77 2.19
N LEU A 139 -1.62 5.50 1.35
CA LEU A 139 -1.28 6.89 1.03
C LEU A 139 -1.41 7.78 2.26
N ALA A 140 -2.47 7.63 3.04
CA ALA A 140 -2.64 8.36 4.29
C ALA A 140 -1.48 8.11 5.26
N ALA A 141 -1.04 6.85 5.40
CA ALA A 141 0.08 6.47 6.27
C ALA A 141 1.42 7.06 5.80
N GLN A 142 1.62 7.24 4.48
CA GLN A 142 2.81 7.88 3.93
C GLN A 142 2.76 9.41 4.08
N LEU A 143 1.59 10.02 3.89
CA LEU A 143 1.39 11.47 3.99
C LEU A 143 1.37 11.97 5.44
N ARG A 144 0.73 11.22 6.34
CA ARG A 144 0.45 11.61 7.73
C ARG A 144 0.87 10.51 8.71
N PRO A 145 1.84 10.77 9.57
CA PRO A 145 2.38 9.74 10.47
C PRO A 145 1.37 9.15 11.46
N ALA A 146 0.34 9.93 11.84
CA ALA A 146 -0.71 9.47 12.74
C ALA A 146 -1.62 8.41 12.10
N ALA A 147 -1.87 8.48 10.78
CA ALA A 147 -2.85 7.65 10.10
C ALA A 147 -2.61 6.13 10.29
N ALA A 148 -1.35 5.69 10.25
CA ALA A 148 -1.03 4.27 10.47
C ALA A 148 -1.30 3.80 11.92
N ALA A 149 -1.12 4.69 12.90
CA ALA A 149 -1.41 4.39 14.30
C ALA A 149 -2.93 4.32 14.52
N ASP A 150 -3.66 5.32 14.01
CA ASP A 150 -5.12 5.38 14.10
C ASP A 150 -5.78 4.15 13.42
N GLN A 151 -5.29 3.75 12.23
CA GLN A 151 -5.75 2.53 11.57
C GLN A 151 -5.48 1.28 12.42
N SER A 152 -4.30 1.17 13.04
CA SER A 152 -3.95 0.03 13.89
C SER A 152 -4.82 -0.04 15.15
N GLU A 153 -5.16 1.11 15.73
CA GLU A 153 -6.05 1.19 16.89
C GLU A 153 -7.48 0.81 16.53
N PHE A 154 -7.99 1.34 15.42
CA PHE A 154 -9.29 0.97 14.88
C PHE A 154 -9.39 -0.53 14.59
N ASP A 155 -8.41 -1.10 13.89
CA ASP A 155 -8.38 -2.53 13.57
C ASP A 155 -8.34 -3.41 14.83
N ARG A 156 -7.65 -2.96 15.89
CA ARG A 156 -7.60 -3.66 17.15
C ARG A 156 -8.97 -3.66 17.84
N ALA A 157 -9.61 -2.49 17.95
CA ALA A 157 -10.93 -2.35 18.55
C ALA A 157 -11.99 -3.16 17.78
N LEU A 158 -11.95 -3.11 16.46
CA LEU A 158 -12.84 -3.88 15.59
C LEU A 158 -12.64 -5.40 15.75
N ARG A 159 -11.38 -5.86 15.81
CA ARG A 159 -11.10 -7.30 16.06
C ARG A 159 -11.61 -7.76 17.43
N GLN A 160 -11.44 -6.96 18.48
CA GLN A 160 -11.91 -7.27 19.83
C GLN A 160 -13.43 -7.37 19.88
N ARG A 161 -14.15 -6.37 19.32
CA ARG A 161 -15.61 -6.41 19.20
C ARG A 161 -16.09 -7.64 18.41
N ASN A 162 -15.47 -7.91 17.27
CA ASN A 162 -15.82 -9.06 16.45
C ASN A 162 -15.50 -10.41 17.14
N ALA A 163 -14.49 -10.47 17.99
CA ALA A 163 -14.20 -11.67 18.79
C ALA A 163 -15.31 -11.94 19.81
N LEU A 164 -15.77 -10.90 20.53
CA LEU A 164 -16.90 -11.01 21.46
C LEU A 164 -18.19 -11.41 20.72
N LEU A 165 -18.49 -10.75 19.59
CA LEU A 165 -19.67 -11.11 18.79
C LEU A 165 -19.63 -12.55 18.28
N ARG A 166 -18.47 -13.08 17.87
CA ARG A 166 -18.33 -14.46 17.42
C ARG A 166 -18.51 -15.48 18.55
N ALA A 167 -17.97 -15.17 19.73
CA ALA A 167 -18.09 -16.05 20.89
C ALA A 167 -19.53 -16.14 21.38
N ASP A 168 -20.13 -15.00 21.69
CA ASP A 168 -21.37 -14.94 22.46
C ASP A 168 -22.61 -14.61 21.61
N GLY A 169 -22.42 -14.02 20.41
CA GLY A 169 -23.52 -13.70 19.48
C GLY A 169 -24.64 -12.92 20.14
N PRO A 170 -25.91 -13.45 20.11
CA PRO A 170 -27.05 -12.78 20.73
C PRO A 170 -26.95 -12.66 22.26
N MET A 171 -26.05 -13.39 22.91
CA MET A 171 -25.82 -13.36 24.36
C MET A 171 -24.64 -12.44 24.75
N ALA A 172 -24.02 -11.76 23.79
CA ALA A 172 -22.88 -10.88 24.06
C ALA A 172 -23.26 -9.78 25.07
N ASP A 173 -22.36 -9.54 26.01
CA ASP A 173 -22.56 -8.50 27.02
C ASP A 173 -22.63 -7.10 26.40
N VAL A 174 -23.77 -6.44 26.61
CA VAL A 174 -24.06 -5.12 26.02
C VAL A 174 -23.12 -4.04 26.54
N VAL A 175 -22.67 -4.13 27.80
CA VAL A 175 -21.76 -3.14 28.40
C VAL A 175 -20.38 -3.23 27.74
N SER A 176 -19.88 -4.47 27.57
CA SER A 176 -18.61 -4.71 26.85
C SER A 176 -18.70 -4.28 25.40
N LEU A 177 -19.82 -4.55 24.70
CA LEU A 177 -20.02 -4.07 23.33
C LEU A 177 -20.00 -2.54 23.24
N ALA A 178 -20.68 -1.84 24.17
CA ALA A 178 -20.72 -0.37 24.21
C ALA A 178 -19.32 0.23 24.38
N SER A 179 -18.46 -0.35 25.22
CA SER A 179 -17.07 0.11 25.41
C SER A 179 -16.24 -0.06 24.13
N PHE A 180 -16.40 -1.18 23.39
CA PHE A 180 -15.74 -1.33 22.10
C PHE A 180 -16.31 -0.38 21.05
N GLU A 181 -17.61 -0.11 21.04
CA GLU A 181 -18.26 0.83 20.13
C GLU A 181 -17.75 2.25 20.31
N GLU A 182 -17.55 2.70 21.54
CA GLU A 182 -16.94 4.01 21.84
C GLU A 182 -15.51 4.09 21.26
N SER A 183 -14.70 3.05 21.50
CA SER A 183 -13.35 2.98 20.95
C SER A 183 -13.36 2.95 19.41
N ILE A 184 -14.27 2.19 18.79
CA ILE A 184 -14.41 2.12 17.32
C ILE A 184 -14.90 3.45 16.77
N ALA A 185 -15.83 4.15 17.45
CA ALA A 185 -16.35 5.43 17.00
C ALA A 185 -15.25 6.49 16.95
N SER A 186 -14.48 6.64 18.03
CA SER A 186 -13.36 7.58 18.08
C SER A 186 -12.26 7.26 17.07
N THR A 187 -11.75 6.02 17.06
CA THR A 187 -10.66 5.64 16.13
C THR A 187 -11.13 5.60 14.68
N GLY A 188 -12.35 5.16 14.43
CA GLY A 188 -12.94 5.09 13.10
C GLY A 188 -13.19 6.46 12.49
N ALA A 189 -13.58 7.46 13.28
CA ALA A 189 -13.71 8.84 12.83
C ALA A 189 -12.38 9.37 12.28
N ARG A 190 -11.27 9.17 13.00
CA ARG A 190 -9.93 9.56 12.55
C ARG A 190 -9.53 8.84 11.25
N VAL A 191 -9.81 7.53 11.15
CA VAL A 191 -9.54 6.78 9.91
C VAL A 191 -10.29 7.38 8.72
N VAL A 192 -11.58 7.69 8.87
CA VAL A 192 -12.37 8.28 7.80
C VAL A 192 -11.89 9.69 7.46
N GLU A 193 -11.56 10.50 8.45
CA GLU A 193 -10.98 11.83 8.21
C GLU A 193 -9.68 11.74 7.39
N HIS A 194 -8.77 10.79 7.73
CA HIS A 194 -7.56 10.56 6.95
C HIS A 194 -7.87 10.14 5.51
N ARG A 195 -8.86 9.29 5.30
CA ARG A 195 -9.27 8.85 3.95
C ARG A 195 -9.87 9.99 3.14
N LEU A 196 -10.74 10.81 3.73
CA LEU A 196 -11.34 11.97 3.07
C LEU A 196 -10.27 12.99 2.66
N LYS A 197 -9.35 13.35 3.57
CA LYS A 197 -8.23 14.25 3.26
C LYS A 197 -7.32 13.69 2.17
N THR A 198 -7.07 12.37 2.18
CA THR A 198 -6.25 11.70 1.16
C THR A 198 -6.97 11.66 -0.18
N SER A 199 -8.26 11.33 -0.18
CA SER A 199 -9.11 11.33 -1.37
C SER A 199 -9.13 12.71 -2.04
N ALA A 200 -9.37 13.76 -1.27
CA ALA A 200 -9.37 15.14 -1.78
C ALA A 200 -8.01 15.55 -2.37
N ALA A 201 -6.91 15.19 -1.69
CA ALA A 201 -5.56 15.48 -2.17
C ALA A 201 -5.18 14.66 -3.42
N LEU A 202 -5.64 13.42 -3.55
CA LEU A 202 -5.36 12.53 -4.68
C LEU A 202 -6.11 12.94 -5.96
N THR A 203 -7.33 13.43 -5.84
CA THR A 203 -8.23 13.69 -6.97
C THR A 203 -7.62 14.56 -8.08
N PRO A 204 -7.00 15.73 -7.83
CA PRO A 204 -6.44 16.55 -8.89
C PRO A 204 -5.29 15.84 -9.63
N PHE A 205 -4.45 15.08 -8.93
CA PHE A 205 -3.38 14.29 -9.55
C PHE A 205 -3.94 13.13 -10.38
N LEU A 206 -5.02 12.49 -9.91
CA LEU A 206 -5.71 11.43 -10.65
C LEU A 206 -6.30 11.96 -11.96
N GLN A 207 -6.97 13.11 -11.92
CA GLN A 207 -7.53 13.76 -13.11
C GLN A 207 -6.44 14.14 -14.11
N ALA A 208 -5.35 14.75 -13.64
CA ALA A 208 -4.21 15.12 -14.48
C ALA A 208 -3.51 13.89 -15.10
N ALA A 209 -3.36 12.81 -14.35
CA ALA A 209 -2.77 11.57 -14.85
C ALA A 209 -3.67 10.89 -15.90
N TYR A 210 -4.98 10.84 -15.64
CA TYR A 210 -5.93 10.19 -16.56
C TYR A 210 -6.11 10.96 -17.87
N LEU A 211 -6.09 12.29 -17.84
CA LEU A 211 -6.20 13.13 -19.04
C LEU A 211 -5.12 12.81 -20.10
N ARG A 212 -3.99 12.23 -19.69
CA ARG A 212 -2.93 11.78 -20.62
C ARG A 212 -3.17 10.37 -21.19
N LEU A 213 -4.13 9.62 -20.64
CA LEU A 213 -4.34 8.19 -20.94
C LEU A 213 -5.72 7.89 -21.52
N GLY A 214 -6.64 8.86 -21.48
CA GLY A 214 -7.98 8.71 -21.99
C GLY A 214 -8.74 10.03 -22.07
N PRO A 215 -9.80 10.10 -22.85
CA PRO A 215 -10.56 11.33 -23.07
C PRO A 215 -11.64 11.59 -22.00
N ASN A 216 -11.94 10.60 -21.14
CA ASN A 216 -13.04 10.66 -20.19
C ASN A 216 -12.69 11.51 -18.96
N THR A 217 -13.70 12.03 -18.28
CA THR A 217 -13.56 12.66 -16.97
C THR A 217 -13.51 11.59 -15.89
N VAL A 218 -12.48 11.61 -15.06
CA VAL A 218 -12.35 10.69 -13.93
C VAL A 218 -12.77 11.38 -12.63
N GLN A 219 -13.55 10.67 -11.82
CA GLN A 219 -13.96 11.11 -10.49
C GLN A 219 -13.66 10.01 -9.49
N TRP A 220 -13.21 10.44 -8.30
CA TRP A 220 -13.05 9.60 -7.15
C TRP A 220 -14.00 10.08 -6.06
N ASP A 221 -14.90 9.20 -5.62
CA ASP A 221 -15.87 9.50 -4.59
C ASP A 221 -15.68 8.59 -3.37
N TYR A 222 -15.93 9.11 -2.18
CA TYR A 222 -15.86 8.35 -0.94
C TYR A 222 -17.25 8.29 -0.29
N THR A 223 -17.94 7.16 -0.48
CA THR A 223 -19.27 6.95 0.06
C THR A 223 -19.23 6.14 1.36
N SER A 224 -19.87 6.69 2.38
CA SER A 224 -20.10 6.03 3.66
C SER A 224 -21.59 6.00 3.99
N SER A 225 -22.10 4.83 4.38
CA SER A 225 -23.53 4.66 4.69
C SER A 225 -23.93 5.27 6.04
N TRP A 226 -22.99 5.74 6.83
CA TRP A 226 -23.20 6.23 8.21
C TRP A 226 -22.69 7.66 8.42
N ALA A 227 -21.68 8.11 7.67
CA ALA A 227 -21.05 9.41 7.89
C ALA A 227 -21.93 10.60 7.45
N GLY A 228 -22.77 10.42 6.42
CA GLY A 228 -23.62 11.50 5.89
C GLY A 228 -22.79 12.71 5.48
N SER A 229 -23.28 13.93 5.80
CA SER A 229 -22.60 15.20 5.58
C SER A 229 -21.82 15.63 6.85
N ALA A 230 -21.00 14.75 7.43
CA ALA A 230 -20.19 15.11 8.59
C ALA A 230 -19.12 16.15 8.19
N GLU A 231 -18.97 17.18 9.02
CA GLU A 231 -18.06 18.31 8.76
C GLU A 231 -16.82 18.29 9.65
N SER A 232 -16.83 17.50 10.73
CA SER A 232 -15.72 17.39 11.69
C SER A 232 -15.46 15.96 12.14
N GLU A 233 -14.30 15.74 12.79
CA GLU A 233 -13.97 14.46 13.43
C GLU A 233 -14.97 14.10 14.52
N GLU A 234 -15.38 15.09 15.35
CA GLU A 234 -16.35 14.91 16.42
C GLU A 234 -17.71 14.50 15.87
N ASP A 235 -18.16 15.10 14.77
CA ASP A 235 -19.41 14.75 14.09
C ASP A 235 -19.32 13.34 13.51
N LEU A 236 -18.21 12.97 12.88
CA LEU A 236 -17.95 11.59 12.42
C LEU A 236 -18.01 10.58 13.57
N ALA A 237 -17.40 10.91 14.72
CA ALA A 237 -17.40 10.01 15.88
C ALA A 237 -18.80 9.83 16.46
N ALA A 238 -19.57 10.92 16.59
CA ALA A 238 -20.93 10.88 17.07
C ALA A 238 -21.82 10.02 16.14
N ARG A 239 -21.79 10.26 14.84
CA ARG A 239 -22.56 9.49 13.85
C ARG A 239 -22.19 8.01 13.81
N LEU A 240 -20.89 7.69 13.93
CA LEU A 240 -20.43 6.30 13.97
C LEU A 240 -20.92 5.60 15.25
N SER A 241 -20.89 6.29 16.40
CA SER A 241 -21.43 5.77 17.67
C SER A 241 -22.92 5.45 17.57
N GLU A 242 -23.72 6.38 17.00
CA GLU A 242 -25.16 6.16 16.77
C GLU A 242 -25.38 4.98 15.81
N ALA A 243 -24.64 4.90 14.70
CA ALA A 243 -24.78 3.84 13.71
C ALA A 243 -24.42 2.45 14.28
N LEU A 244 -23.37 2.36 15.12
CA LEU A 244 -22.97 1.13 15.81
C LEU A 244 -24.04 0.69 16.81
N THR A 245 -24.58 1.63 17.59
CA THR A 245 -25.67 1.36 18.54
C THR A 245 -26.92 0.87 17.81
N ALA A 246 -27.31 1.53 16.72
CA ALA A 246 -28.45 1.13 15.91
C ALA A 246 -28.28 -0.25 15.24
N SER A 247 -27.05 -0.61 14.87
CA SER A 247 -26.76 -1.89 14.23
C SER A 247 -26.51 -3.03 15.22
N ARG A 248 -26.37 -2.77 16.52
CA ARG A 248 -25.92 -3.73 17.55
C ARG A 248 -26.69 -5.05 17.52
N ARG A 249 -28.03 -5.00 17.50
CA ARG A 249 -28.86 -6.21 17.44
C ARG A 249 -28.55 -7.07 16.21
N ARG A 250 -28.48 -6.45 15.04
CA ARG A 250 -28.14 -7.12 13.79
C ARG A 250 -26.71 -7.69 13.83
N ASP A 251 -25.76 -6.97 14.46
CA ASP A 251 -24.36 -7.42 14.61
C ASP A 251 -24.27 -8.64 15.53
N MET A 252 -25.04 -8.66 16.63
CA MET A 252 -25.16 -9.83 17.52
C MET A 252 -25.71 -11.05 16.80
N GLU A 253 -26.77 -10.88 16.01
CA GLU A 253 -27.39 -11.95 15.20
C GLU A 253 -26.41 -12.47 14.12
N ARG A 254 -25.66 -11.58 13.45
CA ARG A 254 -24.71 -11.92 12.39
C ARG A 254 -23.31 -12.27 12.90
N ARG A 255 -23.07 -12.12 14.18
CA ARG A 255 -21.76 -12.34 14.84
C ARG A 255 -20.61 -11.54 14.21
N LEU A 256 -20.90 -10.34 13.69
CA LEU A 256 -19.97 -9.51 12.97
C LEU A 256 -20.40 -8.03 12.99
N THR A 257 -19.46 -7.11 13.07
CA THR A 257 -19.71 -5.68 12.92
C THR A 257 -20.05 -5.34 11.47
N THR A 258 -21.30 -4.90 11.23
CA THR A 258 -21.83 -4.66 9.88
C THR A 258 -21.76 -3.21 9.43
N THR A 259 -21.40 -2.28 10.32
CA THR A 259 -21.37 -0.83 10.07
C THR A 259 -20.01 -0.26 10.47
N GLY A 260 -19.53 0.76 9.75
CA GLY A 260 -18.30 1.48 10.05
C GLY A 260 -17.31 1.56 8.88
N PRO A 261 -16.14 2.19 9.09
CA PRO A 261 -15.12 2.47 8.06
C PRO A 261 -14.67 1.27 7.24
N GLN A 262 -14.69 0.06 7.82
CA GLN A 262 -14.36 -1.19 7.12
C GLN A 262 -15.39 -1.58 6.05
N ARG A 263 -16.54 -0.90 5.99
CA ARG A 263 -17.63 -1.12 5.03
C ARG A 263 -17.79 0.00 4.02
N ASP A 264 -17.10 1.13 4.21
CA ASP A 264 -17.20 2.28 3.31
C ASP A 264 -16.79 1.93 1.87
N GLN A 265 -17.33 2.68 0.93
CA GLN A 265 -17.26 2.39 -0.51
C GLN A 265 -16.55 3.53 -1.27
N PRO A 266 -15.20 3.61 -1.26
CA PRO A 266 -14.53 4.46 -2.23
C PRO A 266 -14.87 3.99 -3.64
N GLY A 267 -15.38 4.88 -4.49
CA GLY A 267 -15.80 4.62 -5.87
C GLY A 267 -14.91 5.32 -6.88
N LEU A 268 -14.80 4.74 -8.07
CA LEU A 268 -14.14 5.31 -9.24
C LEU A 268 -15.18 5.42 -10.36
N PHE A 269 -15.27 6.60 -10.95
CA PHE A 269 -16.25 6.89 -11.98
C PHE A 269 -15.55 7.45 -13.22
N LEU A 270 -16.05 7.08 -14.40
CA LEU A 270 -15.72 7.67 -15.68
C LEU A 270 -17.00 8.24 -16.28
N ASP A 271 -17.02 9.54 -16.59
CA ASP A 271 -18.18 10.26 -17.11
C ASP A 271 -19.45 9.93 -16.32
N ASP A 272 -19.35 10.03 -14.98
CA ASP A 272 -20.42 9.77 -13.99
C ASP A 272 -20.90 8.31 -13.94
N ARG A 273 -20.20 7.36 -14.59
CA ARG A 273 -20.53 5.93 -14.57
C ARG A 273 -19.53 5.15 -13.72
N ASP A 274 -20.03 4.24 -12.90
CA ASP A 274 -19.17 3.34 -12.11
C ASP A 274 -18.23 2.56 -13.04
N SER A 275 -16.91 2.80 -12.86
CA SER A 275 -15.87 2.20 -13.70
C SER A 275 -15.78 0.67 -13.56
N ARG A 276 -16.23 0.11 -12.44
CA ARG A 276 -16.24 -1.34 -12.21
C ARG A 276 -17.13 -2.06 -13.20
N THR A 277 -18.28 -1.46 -13.54
CA THR A 277 -19.32 -2.07 -14.38
C THR A 277 -19.34 -1.57 -15.81
N HIS A 278 -18.87 -0.35 -16.07
CA HIS A 278 -19.02 0.31 -17.36
C HIS A 278 -17.71 0.53 -18.10
N ALA A 279 -16.55 0.55 -17.42
CA ALA A 279 -15.28 0.77 -18.09
C ALA A 279 -14.84 -0.46 -18.90
N SER A 280 -14.40 -0.23 -20.12
CA SER A 280 -13.72 -1.23 -20.96
C SER A 280 -12.41 -1.68 -20.31
N GLN A 281 -11.85 -2.80 -20.76
CA GLN A 281 -10.57 -3.29 -20.24
C GLN A 281 -9.43 -2.26 -20.40
N GLY A 282 -9.43 -1.53 -21.53
CA GLY A 282 -8.45 -0.48 -21.78
C GLY A 282 -8.59 0.69 -20.80
N GLU A 283 -9.82 1.16 -20.55
CA GLU A 283 -10.10 2.22 -19.58
C GLU A 283 -9.76 1.79 -18.16
N GLN A 284 -10.05 0.55 -17.78
CA GLN A 284 -9.68 0.00 -16.47
C GLN A 284 -8.16 0.00 -16.26
N ARG A 285 -7.37 -0.38 -17.27
CA ARG A 285 -5.90 -0.31 -17.23
C ARG A 285 -5.42 1.14 -17.12
N SER A 286 -6.02 2.07 -17.88
CA SER A 286 -5.73 3.50 -17.77
C SER A 286 -6.03 4.05 -16.38
N LEU A 287 -7.17 3.66 -15.78
CA LEU A 287 -7.54 4.07 -14.41
C LEU A 287 -6.56 3.59 -13.36
N VAL A 288 -6.18 2.32 -13.42
CA VAL A 288 -5.20 1.74 -12.49
C VAL A 288 -3.87 2.47 -12.58
N LEU A 289 -3.38 2.65 -13.81
CA LEU A 289 -2.16 3.37 -14.06
C LEU A 289 -2.23 4.81 -13.55
N SER A 290 -3.35 5.50 -13.83
CA SER A 290 -3.57 6.88 -13.35
C SER A 290 -3.58 6.98 -11.82
N LEU A 291 -4.18 6.01 -11.12
CA LEU A 291 -4.18 5.95 -9.66
C LEU A 291 -2.76 5.83 -9.09
N ARG A 292 -1.93 4.97 -9.68
CA ARG A 292 -0.54 4.78 -9.24
C ARG A 292 0.33 5.99 -9.56
N LEU A 293 0.18 6.57 -10.77
CA LEU A 293 0.88 7.80 -11.15
C LEU A 293 0.43 8.98 -10.29
N ALA A 294 -0.86 9.10 -9.99
CA ALA A 294 -1.39 10.11 -9.08
C ALA A 294 -0.82 9.97 -7.67
N ALA A 295 -0.72 8.74 -7.16
CA ALA A 295 -0.09 8.47 -5.87
C ALA A 295 1.39 8.90 -5.85
N PHE A 296 2.12 8.63 -6.93
CA PHE A 296 3.50 9.06 -7.08
C PHE A 296 3.61 10.58 -7.10
N ASP A 297 2.84 11.24 -7.96
CA ASP A 297 2.89 12.70 -8.11
C ASP A 297 2.45 13.42 -6.83
N LEU A 298 1.41 12.91 -6.12
CA LEU A 298 0.98 13.43 -4.82
C LEU A 298 2.07 13.33 -3.74
N LEU A 299 2.76 12.19 -3.65
CA LEU A 299 3.84 12.01 -2.67
C LEU A 299 5.06 12.88 -3.02
N ALA A 300 5.40 12.98 -4.31
CA ALA A 300 6.51 13.83 -4.77
C ALA A 300 6.24 15.31 -4.46
N ASP A 301 5.02 15.79 -4.71
CA ASP A 301 4.60 17.16 -4.41
C ASP A 301 4.58 17.44 -2.90
N ALA A 302 3.98 16.53 -2.11
CA ALA A 302 3.83 16.72 -0.67
C ALA A 302 5.17 16.78 0.09
N PHE A 303 6.24 16.21 -0.44
CA PHE A 303 7.53 16.11 0.24
C PHE A 303 8.69 16.78 -0.51
N ASP A 304 8.44 17.36 -1.68
CA ASP A 304 9.49 17.88 -2.59
C ASP A 304 10.62 16.84 -2.82
N ASP A 305 10.22 15.56 -2.81
CA ASP A 305 11.14 14.41 -2.91
C ASP A 305 10.38 13.18 -3.45
N ALA A 306 10.81 12.70 -4.61
CA ALA A 306 10.12 11.61 -5.28
C ALA A 306 10.23 10.29 -4.51
N PRO A 307 9.13 9.51 -4.34
CA PRO A 307 9.18 8.18 -3.81
C PRO A 307 9.90 7.23 -4.76
N ILE A 308 10.40 6.09 -4.24
CA ILE A 308 10.94 5.01 -5.07
C ILE A 308 9.80 4.36 -5.84
N LEU A 309 10.02 4.09 -7.14
CA LEU A 309 9.08 3.35 -7.98
C LEU A 309 9.44 1.87 -8.01
N LEU A 310 8.48 1.02 -7.69
CA LEU A 310 8.59 -0.44 -7.79
C LEU A 310 7.59 -0.94 -8.85
N LEU A 311 8.08 -1.42 -9.99
CA LEU A 311 7.27 -1.84 -11.13
C LEU A 311 7.50 -3.34 -11.40
N ASP A 312 6.53 -4.17 -10.99
CA ASP A 312 6.61 -5.62 -11.14
C ASP A 312 5.94 -6.08 -12.43
N ASP A 313 6.73 -6.43 -13.43
CA ASP A 313 6.33 -6.95 -14.76
C ASP A 313 5.25 -6.12 -15.49
N VAL A 314 5.21 -4.82 -15.22
CA VAL A 314 4.14 -3.92 -15.69
C VAL A 314 4.22 -3.68 -17.20
N PHE A 315 5.44 -3.58 -17.75
CA PHE A 315 5.64 -3.22 -19.16
C PHE A 315 5.21 -4.32 -20.14
N SER A 316 5.11 -5.57 -19.70
CA SER A 316 4.59 -6.67 -20.52
C SER A 316 3.11 -6.51 -20.88
N GLU A 317 2.36 -5.70 -20.10
CA GLU A 317 0.92 -5.49 -20.24
C GLU A 317 0.52 -4.11 -20.75
N LEU A 318 1.49 -3.19 -20.90
CA LEU A 318 1.22 -1.81 -21.31
C LEU A 318 1.37 -1.64 -22.82
N ASP A 319 0.42 -0.93 -23.43
CA ASP A 319 0.62 -0.36 -24.77
C ASP A 319 1.62 0.81 -24.74
N PRO A 320 2.14 1.24 -25.92
CA PRO A 320 3.17 2.28 -26.01
C PRO A 320 2.80 3.59 -25.31
N GLY A 321 1.53 4.05 -25.43
CA GLY A 321 1.11 5.32 -24.82
C GLY A 321 1.08 5.26 -23.30
N ARG A 322 0.65 4.13 -22.72
CA ARG A 322 0.68 3.90 -21.27
C ARG A 322 2.10 3.73 -20.75
N ALA A 323 2.94 3.00 -21.50
CA ALA A 323 4.34 2.85 -21.17
C ALA A 323 5.07 4.20 -21.10
N GLU A 324 4.84 5.09 -22.08
CA GLU A 324 5.40 6.46 -22.09
C GLU A 324 5.02 7.24 -20.84
N ALA A 325 3.76 7.18 -20.39
CA ALA A 325 3.33 7.90 -19.19
C ALA A 325 4.06 7.46 -17.91
N VAL A 326 4.51 6.20 -17.84
CA VAL A 326 5.38 5.70 -16.75
C VAL A 326 6.82 6.18 -16.97
N VAL A 327 7.35 6.00 -18.18
CA VAL A 327 8.74 6.36 -18.52
C VAL A 327 9.04 7.82 -18.23
N ASP A 328 8.11 8.74 -18.47
CA ASP A 328 8.26 10.17 -18.18
C ASP A 328 8.55 10.49 -16.71
N ARG A 329 8.23 9.57 -15.80
CA ARG A 329 8.47 9.76 -14.36
C ARG A 329 9.76 9.13 -13.86
N LEU A 330 10.33 8.17 -14.61
CA LEU A 330 11.54 7.46 -14.20
C LEU A 330 12.73 8.40 -13.92
N PRO A 331 12.98 9.47 -14.71
CA PRO A 331 14.10 10.37 -14.43
C PRO A 331 13.99 11.16 -13.13
N ARG A 332 12.78 11.20 -12.52
CA ARG A 332 12.50 11.95 -11.30
C ARG A 332 12.70 11.13 -10.03
N ALA A 333 12.89 9.81 -10.15
CA ALA A 333 12.91 8.89 -9.04
C ALA A 333 13.93 7.77 -9.23
N GLN A 334 14.38 7.15 -8.16
CA GLN A 334 14.96 5.83 -8.26
C GLN A 334 13.84 4.83 -8.55
N ALA A 335 14.04 3.99 -9.56
CA ALA A 335 13.05 3.03 -10.01
C ALA A 335 13.64 1.61 -10.10
N PHE A 336 12.84 0.62 -9.76
CA PHE A 336 13.13 -0.79 -9.92
C PHE A 336 12.05 -1.42 -10.79
N LEU A 337 12.44 -1.92 -11.95
CA LEU A 337 11.57 -2.55 -12.91
C LEU A 337 11.94 -4.01 -13.05
N THR A 338 10.97 -4.89 -12.98
CA THR A 338 11.18 -6.31 -13.29
C THR A 338 10.64 -6.64 -14.67
N SER A 339 11.32 -7.51 -15.39
CA SER A 339 10.84 -8.10 -16.64
C SER A 339 11.34 -9.53 -16.80
N ALA A 340 10.53 -10.40 -17.43
CA ALA A 340 10.96 -11.72 -17.84
C ALA A 340 11.86 -11.66 -19.08
N ARG A 341 11.71 -10.64 -19.91
CA ARG A 341 12.41 -10.50 -21.19
C ARG A 341 13.06 -9.12 -21.33
N ARG A 342 14.30 -9.08 -21.71
CA ARG A 342 15.03 -7.82 -21.95
C ARG A 342 14.37 -6.95 -23.04
N ASN A 343 13.73 -7.59 -24.01
CA ASN A 343 13.06 -6.88 -25.12
C ASN A 343 11.86 -6.04 -24.67
N ASP A 344 11.17 -6.41 -23.59
CA ASP A 344 9.99 -5.68 -23.11
C ASP A 344 10.37 -4.33 -22.49
N VAL A 345 11.62 -4.16 -22.11
CA VAL A 345 12.16 -2.96 -21.45
C VAL A 345 13.36 -2.35 -22.19
N HIS A 346 13.66 -2.79 -23.42
CA HIS A 346 14.85 -2.38 -24.16
C HIS A 346 14.91 -0.88 -24.49
N SER A 347 13.76 -0.19 -24.54
CA SER A 347 13.66 1.24 -24.79
C SER A 347 13.85 2.10 -23.52
N ILE A 348 13.94 1.46 -22.35
CA ILE A 348 14.08 2.16 -21.08
C ILE A 348 15.54 2.34 -20.76
N SER A 349 15.96 3.60 -20.55
CA SER A 349 17.32 3.91 -20.13
C SER A 349 17.51 3.56 -18.65
N GLY A 350 18.56 2.82 -18.33
CA GLY A 350 18.86 2.43 -16.96
C GLY A 350 19.96 1.36 -16.88
N VAL A 351 20.24 0.92 -15.67
CA VAL A 351 21.19 -0.14 -15.38
C VAL A 351 20.48 -1.49 -15.36
N TYR A 352 21.00 -2.42 -16.16
CA TYR A 352 20.45 -3.77 -16.27
C TYR A 352 21.13 -4.71 -15.30
N TRP A 353 20.33 -5.51 -14.61
CA TRP A 353 20.75 -6.52 -13.66
C TRP A 353 20.15 -7.86 -14.04
N ASP A 354 20.99 -8.86 -14.25
CA ASP A 354 20.53 -10.23 -14.46
C ASP A 354 20.25 -10.89 -13.11
N VAL A 355 19.05 -11.45 -12.97
CA VAL A 355 18.60 -12.18 -11.79
C VAL A 355 18.46 -13.65 -12.14
N ASP A 356 19.26 -14.50 -11.53
CA ASP A 356 19.24 -15.94 -11.75
C ASP A 356 18.36 -16.68 -10.73
N SER A 357 18.09 -17.96 -11.01
CA SER A 357 17.27 -18.81 -10.16
C SER A 357 17.93 -19.16 -8.80
N ALA A 358 19.24 -18.90 -8.64
CA ALA A 358 19.94 -19.04 -7.37
C ALA A 358 19.83 -17.79 -6.49
N GLY A 359 19.11 -16.76 -6.94
CA GLY A 359 18.94 -15.49 -6.24
C GLY A 359 20.18 -14.58 -6.35
N LYS A 360 21.03 -14.78 -7.36
CA LYS A 360 22.16 -13.90 -7.62
C LYS A 360 21.72 -12.75 -8.51
N VAL A 361 22.09 -11.53 -8.14
CA VAL A 361 21.84 -10.29 -8.90
C VAL A 361 23.19 -9.74 -9.34
N VAL A 362 23.43 -9.68 -10.64
CA VAL A 362 24.70 -9.25 -11.23
C VAL A 362 24.47 -8.20 -12.30
N LEU A 363 25.41 -7.30 -12.47
CA LEU A 363 25.39 -6.31 -13.55
C LEU A 363 25.43 -7.06 -14.90
N ALA A 364 24.49 -6.74 -15.80
CA ALA A 364 24.29 -7.41 -17.08
C ALA A 364 25.14 -6.83 -18.21
#